data_1a395201c19f80c1a05b078893924eb8
#
_entry.id   1a395201c19f80c1a05b078893924eb8
#
_cell.length_a   1.000
_cell.length_b   1.000
_cell.length_c   1.000
_cell.angle_alpha   90.00
_cell.angle_beta   90.00
_cell.angle_gamma   90.00
#
_symmetry.space_group_name_H-M   'P 1'
#
loop_
_entity.id
_entity.type
_entity.pdbx_description
1 polymer ?
#
loop_
_entity_poly.entity_id
_entity_poly.type
_entity_poly.pdbx_seq_one_letter_code
_entity_poly.pdbx_strand_id
1 'polypeptide(L)'
;EQVKVIDMRIHAPYWMEKALGDTVLQSFAIYADMPKDTDQYIFYEKCAKPTNITHVAAVLLERSVYSWAVFAVHRSPQLDEYSEQEEKILKRLGMHLRRALQIYRQMTILQEDKKNIYQVLDRFKIGVILINQDYRLCYANAIVKKVFEHSSILELDKNNSLKTLKNFQEKLNQLIRSALFENDDLNNEAGGVLALYDDDSSLMLSILPFSETEAQYHQKQAIIFVTQTNQAQYLAK
;
A
#
# COMPACT_ATOMS: atom_id res chain seq x y z
N GLU A 1 -11.71 33.26 -0.24
CA GLU A 1 -10.31 33.66 -0.54
C GLU A 1 -9.61 32.49 -1.20
N GLN A 2 -9.39 32.59 -2.52
CA GLN A 2 -8.70 31.53 -3.29
C GLN A 2 -7.24 31.54 -2.86
N VAL A 3 -6.78 30.48 -2.23
CA VAL A 3 -5.37 30.20 -2.06
C VAL A 3 -4.77 30.03 -3.47
N LYS A 4 -4.06 31.04 -3.94
CA LYS A 4 -3.26 30.92 -5.17
C LYS A 4 -2.24 29.83 -4.92
N VAL A 5 -2.34 28.73 -5.66
CA VAL A 5 -1.31 27.69 -5.67
C VAL A 5 -0.01 28.34 -6.08
N ILE A 6 0.99 28.34 -5.21
CA ILE A 6 2.32 28.88 -5.49
C ILE A 6 2.97 27.94 -6.50
N ASP A 7 3.06 28.37 -7.75
CA ASP A 7 3.80 27.61 -8.77
C ASP A 7 5.30 27.82 -8.55
N MET A 8 5.97 26.81 -8.03
CA MET A 8 7.42 26.85 -7.75
C MET A 8 8.26 27.11 -9.00
N ARG A 9 7.76 26.83 -10.20
CA ARG A 9 8.46 27.14 -11.46
C ARG A 9 8.56 28.64 -11.70
N ILE A 10 7.58 29.41 -11.20
CA ILE A 10 7.52 30.87 -11.33
C ILE A 10 8.22 31.53 -10.15
N HIS A 11 7.93 31.06 -8.92
CA HIS A 11 8.38 31.74 -7.70
C HIS A 11 9.78 31.29 -7.22
N ALA A 12 10.24 30.13 -7.65
CA ALA A 12 11.57 29.62 -7.31
C ALA A 12 12.22 28.90 -8.50
N PRO A 13 12.44 29.59 -9.62
CA PRO A 13 12.95 28.99 -10.87
C PRO A 13 14.34 28.35 -10.69
N TYR A 14 15.13 28.79 -9.73
CA TYR A 14 16.45 28.23 -9.42
C TYR A 14 16.38 26.75 -9.04
N TRP A 15 15.24 26.25 -8.55
CA TRP A 15 15.07 24.82 -8.29
C TRP A 15 15.02 23.99 -9.58
N MET A 16 14.65 24.61 -10.71
CA MET A 16 14.62 23.91 -12.00
C MET A 16 16.00 23.50 -12.48
N GLU A 17 17.02 24.28 -12.11
CA GLU A 17 18.41 24.05 -12.49
C GLU A 17 19.17 23.14 -11.52
N LYS A 18 18.63 22.93 -10.32
CA LYS A 18 19.26 22.09 -9.29
C LYS A 18 19.10 20.61 -9.58
N ALA A 19 20.15 19.85 -9.35
CA ALA A 19 20.07 18.39 -9.37
C ALA A 19 19.37 17.86 -8.10
N LEU A 20 18.84 16.65 -8.20
CA LEU A 20 18.25 15.99 -7.04
C LEU A 20 19.32 15.73 -5.97
N GLY A 21 19.06 16.17 -4.75
CA GLY A 21 20.00 16.12 -3.63
C GLY A 21 20.84 17.38 -3.48
N ASP A 22 20.73 18.33 -4.40
CA ASP A 22 21.37 19.62 -4.23
C ASP A 22 20.68 20.47 -3.17
N THR A 23 21.46 21.32 -2.53
CA THR A 23 21.03 22.23 -1.48
C THR A 23 20.90 23.66 -2.00
N VAL A 24 20.07 24.43 -1.33
CA VAL A 24 19.92 25.87 -1.51
C VAL A 24 19.98 26.51 -0.13
N LEU A 25 20.88 27.48 0.02
CA LEU A 25 20.91 28.40 1.16
C LEU A 25 20.38 29.75 0.68
N GLN A 26 19.43 30.30 1.40
CA GLN A 26 18.81 31.59 1.04
C GLN A 26 18.50 32.41 2.28
N SER A 27 18.75 33.73 2.17
CA SER A 27 18.27 34.71 3.13
C SER A 27 17.15 35.52 2.50
N PHE A 28 16.00 35.54 3.14
CA PHE A 28 14.85 36.37 2.72
C PHE A 28 15.01 37.83 3.15
N ALA A 29 16.00 38.14 3.98
CA ALA A 29 16.28 39.54 4.38
C ALA A 29 16.50 40.46 3.17
N ILE A 30 17.13 39.95 2.11
CA ILE A 30 17.38 40.70 0.88
C ILE A 30 16.10 41.11 0.16
N TYR A 31 14.99 40.44 0.40
CA TYR A 31 13.70 40.72 -0.24
C TYR A 31 12.99 41.96 0.37
N ALA A 32 13.37 42.33 1.60
CA ALA A 32 12.83 43.52 2.25
C ALA A 32 13.20 44.83 1.52
N ASP A 33 14.31 44.81 0.81
CA ASP A 33 14.84 45.98 0.07
C ASP A 33 14.44 45.99 -1.41
N MET A 34 13.68 45.02 -1.86
CA MET A 34 13.20 44.93 -3.22
C MET A 34 11.99 45.86 -3.48
N PRO A 35 11.71 46.23 -4.75
CA PRO A 35 10.53 47.00 -5.12
C PRO A 35 9.24 46.29 -4.66
N LYS A 36 8.29 47.06 -4.12
CA LYS A 36 7.07 46.54 -3.47
C LYS A 36 6.12 45.75 -4.37
N ASP A 37 6.26 45.93 -5.66
CA ASP A 37 5.49 45.24 -6.71
C ASP A 37 6.12 43.92 -7.14
N THR A 38 7.30 43.54 -6.63
CA THR A 38 7.96 42.29 -6.96
C THR A 38 7.34 41.12 -6.18
N ASP A 39 7.30 39.95 -6.81
CA ASP A 39 6.82 38.70 -6.16
C ASP A 39 7.64 38.35 -4.91
N GLN A 40 8.94 38.62 -4.93
CA GLN A 40 9.86 38.39 -3.80
C GLN A 40 9.49 39.27 -2.61
N TYR A 41 9.24 40.58 -2.81
CA TYR A 41 8.82 41.46 -1.74
C TYR A 41 7.44 41.04 -1.19
N ILE A 42 6.50 40.73 -2.06
CA ILE A 42 5.16 40.27 -1.66
C ILE A 42 5.25 38.98 -0.85
N PHE A 43 6.09 38.05 -1.26
CA PHE A 43 6.33 36.81 -0.51
C PHE A 43 6.93 37.10 0.87
N TYR A 44 7.94 37.98 0.94
CA TYR A 44 8.55 38.39 2.21
C TYR A 44 7.51 38.98 3.16
N GLU A 45 6.77 39.99 2.74
CA GLU A 45 5.78 40.67 3.59
C GLU A 45 4.62 39.78 4.02
N LYS A 46 4.13 38.91 3.12
CA LYS A 46 2.93 38.10 3.38
C LYS A 46 3.22 36.72 3.99
N CYS A 47 4.41 36.17 3.77
CA CYS A 47 4.74 34.81 4.19
C CYS A 47 5.92 34.76 5.15
N ALA A 48 7.10 35.23 4.78
CA ALA A 48 8.32 35.07 5.55
C ALA A 48 8.30 35.89 6.85
N LYS A 49 8.00 37.17 6.76
CA LYS A 49 7.98 38.10 7.89
C LYS A 49 6.95 37.75 8.97
N PRO A 50 5.68 37.43 8.66
CA PRO A 50 4.70 37.04 9.68
C PRO A 50 5.03 35.70 10.34
N THR A 51 5.76 34.82 9.67
CA THR A 51 6.19 33.53 10.24
C THR A 51 7.56 33.61 10.92
N ASN A 52 8.17 34.80 10.97
CA ASN A 52 9.48 35.05 11.55
C ASN A 52 10.60 34.20 10.92
N ILE A 53 10.48 33.93 9.61
CA ILE A 53 11.47 33.16 8.83
C ILE A 53 12.34 34.12 8.05
N THR A 54 13.66 34.03 8.24
CA THR A 54 14.63 34.85 7.49
C THR A 54 15.62 34.01 6.73
N HIS A 55 16.19 32.97 7.34
CA HIS A 55 17.16 32.12 6.68
C HIS A 55 16.58 30.74 6.42
N VAL A 56 16.83 30.22 5.24
CA VAL A 56 16.37 28.92 4.78
C VAL A 56 17.52 28.11 4.25
N ALA A 57 17.63 26.88 4.72
CA ALA A 57 18.45 25.85 4.10
C ALA A 57 17.53 24.72 3.63
N ALA A 58 17.60 24.39 2.35
CA ALA A 58 16.72 23.41 1.76
C ALA A 58 17.44 22.44 0.84
N VAL A 59 16.92 21.24 0.70
CA VAL A 59 17.43 20.19 -0.21
C VAL A 59 16.32 19.67 -1.09
N LEU A 60 16.58 19.55 -2.39
CA LEU A 60 15.64 19.01 -3.37
C LEU A 60 15.63 17.47 -3.28
N LEU A 61 14.55 16.91 -2.79
CA LEU A 61 14.39 15.45 -2.64
C LEU A 61 13.86 14.79 -3.90
N GLU A 62 12.90 15.44 -4.57
CA GLU A 62 12.25 14.90 -5.75
C GLU A 62 11.74 16.02 -6.65
N ARG A 63 11.74 15.74 -7.95
CA ARG A 63 11.12 16.58 -8.97
C ARG A 63 10.56 15.72 -10.09
N SER A 64 9.28 15.85 -10.35
CA SER A 64 8.58 15.28 -11.48
C SER A 64 7.74 16.34 -12.19
N VAL A 65 7.04 15.98 -13.24
CA VAL A 65 6.13 16.89 -13.96
C VAL A 65 5.01 17.39 -13.04
N TYR A 66 4.56 16.56 -12.09
CA TYR A 66 3.38 16.83 -11.27
C TYR A 66 3.68 17.02 -9.78
N SER A 67 4.89 16.73 -9.33
CA SER A 67 5.22 16.77 -7.91
C SER A 67 6.66 17.17 -7.63
N TRP A 68 6.82 17.93 -6.55
CA TRP A 68 8.11 18.34 -6.01
C TRP A 68 8.13 18.01 -4.53
N ALA A 69 9.27 17.55 -4.06
CA ALA A 69 9.52 17.37 -2.64
C ALA A 69 10.83 18.09 -2.26
N VAL A 70 10.69 19.03 -1.35
CA VAL A 70 11.81 19.79 -0.79
C VAL A 70 11.75 19.64 0.72
N PHE A 71 12.87 19.31 1.34
CA PHE A 71 13.02 19.41 2.79
C PHE A 71 13.72 20.70 3.11
N ALA A 72 13.13 21.52 3.96
CA ALA A 72 13.67 22.82 4.33
C ALA A 72 13.71 22.99 5.85
N VAL A 73 14.75 23.65 6.33
CA VAL A 73 14.89 24.12 7.70
C VAL A 73 14.99 25.65 7.70
N HIS A 74 14.38 26.27 8.69
CA HIS A 74 14.23 27.70 8.75
C HIS A 74 14.84 28.27 10.02
N ARG A 75 15.35 29.50 9.94
CA ARG A 75 15.81 30.29 11.07
C ARG A 75 15.16 31.65 11.09
N SER A 76 15.00 32.15 12.30
CA SER A 76 14.51 33.50 12.56
C SER A 76 15.62 34.54 12.32
N PRO A 77 15.30 35.84 12.20
CA PRO A 77 16.27 36.91 11.96
C PRO A 77 17.29 37.12 13.10
N GLN A 78 17.04 36.50 14.27
CA GLN A 78 17.94 36.58 15.43
C GLN A 78 19.12 35.58 15.36
N LEU A 79 19.08 34.66 14.44
CA LEU A 79 20.09 33.63 14.22
C LEU A 79 20.93 33.96 12.98
N ASP A 80 22.18 33.50 12.98
CA ASP A 80 23.07 33.67 11.84
C ASP A 80 22.59 32.84 10.65
N GLU A 81 23.07 33.20 9.47
CA GLU A 81 22.87 32.41 8.24
C GLU A 81 23.46 31.00 8.39
N TYR A 82 22.97 30.07 7.54
CA TYR A 82 23.50 28.72 7.53
C TYR A 82 24.94 28.69 7.01
N SER A 83 25.80 28.01 7.74
CA SER A 83 27.21 27.81 7.39
C SER A 83 27.37 26.69 6.35
N GLU A 84 28.52 26.67 5.68
CA GLU A 84 28.90 25.59 4.76
C GLU A 84 28.93 24.20 5.43
N GLN A 85 29.26 24.15 6.74
CA GLN A 85 29.24 22.88 7.48
C GLN A 85 27.82 22.35 7.64
N GLU A 86 26.88 23.22 7.93
CA GLU A 86 25.44 22.86 8.06
C GLU A 86 24.85 22.50 6.71
N GLU A 87 25.27 23.16 5.64
CA GLU A 87 24.92 22.76 4.28
C GLU A 87 25.38 21.34 3.95
N LYS A 88 26.62 20.99 4.30
CA LYS A 88 27.15 19.63 4.11
C LYS A 88 26.37 18.59 4.90
N ILE A 89 25.93 18.93 6.12
CA ILE A 89 25.07 18.05 6.93
C ILE A 89 23.71 17.87 6.24
N LEU A 90 23.10 18.97 5.80
CA LEU A 90 21.81 18.92 5.09
C LEU A 90 21.90 18.10 3.80
N LYS A 91 22.97 18.24 3.03
CA LYS A 91 23.20 17.45 1.81
C LYS A 91 23.30 15.96 2.10
N ARG A 92 24.00 15.55 3.17
CA ARG A 92 24.05 14.14 3.61
C ARG A 92 22.68 13.64 4.05
N LEU A 93 21.96 14.40 4.86
CA LEU A 93 20.61 14.08 5.31
C LEU A 93 19.67 13.95 4.11
N GLY A 94 19.80 14.83 3.12
CA GLY A 94 19.03 14.80 1.88
C GLY A 94 19.11 13.48 1.14
N MET A 95 20.27 12.84 1.08
CA MET A 95 20.43 11.52 0.46
C MET A 95 19.61 10.45 1.17
N HIS A 96 19.60 10.46 2.51
CA HIS A 96 18.79 9.51 3.31
C HIS A 96 17.30 9.78 3.18
N LEU A 97 16.89 11.04 3.22
CA LEU A 97 15.50 11.45 3.05
C LEU A 97 14.96 11.07 1.66
N ARG A 98 15.76 11.26 0.61
CA ARG A 98 15.38 10.82 -0.75
C ARG A 98 15.13 9.33 -0.81
N ARG A 99 16.06 8.53 -0.24
CA ARG A 99 15.90 7.07 -0.20
C ARG A 99 14.65 6.66 0.58
N ALA A 100 14.43 7.27 1.74
CA ALA A 100 13.22 7.02 2.54
C ALA A 100 11.94 7.37 1.78
N LEU A 101 11.91 8.51 1.08
CA LEU A 101 10.78 8.93 0.25
C LEU A 101 10.52 7.95 -0.91
N GLN A 102 11.57 7.48 -1.57
CA GLN A 102 11.45 6.47 -2.64
C GLN A 102 10.85 5.16 -2.12
N ILE A 103 11.35 4.65 -0.98
CA ILE A 103 10.82 3.44 -0.33
C ILE A 103 9.35 3.66 0.05
N TYR A 104 9.02 4.78 0.68
CA TYR A 104 7.65 5.11 1.07
C TYR A 104 6.69 5.10 -0.12
N ARG A 105 7.09 5.72 -1.25
CA ARG A 105 6.27 5.73 -2.47
C ARG A 105 6.08 4.35 -3.06
N GLN A 106 7.14 3.54 -3.12
CA GLN A 106 7.02 2.16 -3.60
C GLN A 106 6.05 1.35 -2.72
N MET A 107 6.15 1.49 -1.39
CA MET A 107 5.21 0.83 -0.47
C MET A 107 3.77 1.31 -0.67
N THR A 108 3.56 2.61 -0.91
CA THR A 108 2.21 3.17 -1.17
C THR A 108 1.63 2.60 -2.46
N ILE A 109 2.39 2.56 -3.54
CA ILE A 109 1.96 1.97 -4.82
C ILE A 109 1.57 0.50 -4.63
N LEU A 110 2.42 -0.30 -3.97
CA LEU A 110 2.13 -1.70 -3.69
C LEU A 110 0.86 -1.89 -2.84
N GLN A 111 0.62 -1.00 -1.88
CA GLN A 111 -0.62 -1.04 -1.08
C GLN A 111 -1.86 -0.69 -1.90
N GLU A 112 -1.76 0.30 -2.79
CA GLU A 112 -2.85 0.67 -3.70
C GLU A 112 -3.15 -0.45 -4.70
N ASP A 113 -2.12 -1.07 -5.29
CA ASP A 113 -2.26 -2.21 -6.19
C ASP A 113 -2.94 -3.40 -5.50
N LYS A 114 -2.50 -3.73 -4.29
CA LYS A 114 -3.15 -4.75 -3.46
C LYS A 114 -4.63 -4.44 -3.21
N LYS A 115 -4.97 -3.20 -2.87
CA LYS A 115 -6.35 -2.75 -2.67
C LYS A 115 -7.17 -2.87 -3.95
N ASN A 116 -6.60 -2.49 -5.08
CA ASN A 116 -7.27 -2.58 -6.39
C ASN A 116 -7.56 -4.04 -6.77
N ILE A 117 -6.61 -4.95 -6.56
CA ILE A 117 -6.81 -6.39 -6.78
C ILE A 117 -7.96 -6.91 -5.90
N TYR A 118 -8.00 -6.57 -4.63
CA TYR A 118 -9.09 -6.99 -3.74
C TYR A 118 -10.45 -6.43 -4.17
N GLN A 119 -10.51 -5.18 -4.65
CA GLN A 119 -11.75 -4.61 -5.20
C GLN A 119 -12.22 -5.34 -6.47
N VAL A 120 -11.29 -5.82 -7.30
CA VAL A 120 -11.64 -6.66 -8.46
C VAL A 120 -12.19 -8.01 -7.98
N LEU A 121 -11.55 -8.65 -7.01
CA LEU A 121 -12.02 -9.92 -6.44
C LEU A 121 -13.41 -9.79 -5.79
N ASP A 122 -13.72 -8.64 -5.18
CA ASP A 122 -15.03 -8.35 -4.60
C ASP A 122 -16.17 -8.23 -5.65
N ARG A 123 -15.84 -7.98 -6.93
CA ARG A 123 -16.80 -7.91 -8.03
C ARG A 123 -17.15 -9.28 -8.63
N PHE A 124 -16.36 -10.32 -8.36
CA PHE A 124 -16.71 -11.66 -8.79
C PHE A 124 -17.96 -12.16 -8.03
N LYS A 125 -18.82 -12.90 -8.75
CA LYS A 125 -20.00 -13.55 -8.16
C LYS A 125 -19.66 -14.88 -7.45
N ILE A 126 -18.38 -15.16 -7.27
CA ILE A 126 -17.85 -16.38 -6.64
C ILE A 126 -17.11 -15.95 -5.39
N GLY A 127 -17.29 -16.69 -4.30
CA GLY A 127 -16.51 -16.50 -3.09
C GLY A 127 -15.04 -16.85 -3.30
N VAL A 128 -14.13 -16.02 -2.78
CA VAL A 128 -12.68 -16.24 -2.88
C VAL A 128 -12.07 -16.15 -1.50
N ILE A 129 -11.29 -17.18 -1.13
CA ILE A 129 -10.53 -17.28 0.11
C ILE A 129 -9.07 -17.51 -0.25
N LEU A 130 -8.13 -16.83 0.43
CA LEU A 130 -6.71 -17.15 0.41
C LEU A 130 -6.26 -17.59 1.80
N ILE A 131 -5.53 -18.70 1.86
CA ILE A 131 -4.98 -19.30 3.09
C ILE A 131 -3.47 -19.41 2.96
N ASN A 132 -2.75 -19.07 4.03
CA ASN A 132 -1.30 -19.21 4.10
C ASN A 132 -0.87 -20.62 4.57
N GLN A 133 0.45 -20.86 4.60
CA GLN A 133 1.07 -22.10 5.04
C GLN A 133 0.76 -22.50 6.49
N ASP A 134 0.32 -21.55 7.34
CA ASP A 134 -0.09 -21.79 8.72
C ASP A 134 -1.59 -22.07 8.83
N TYR A 135 -2.26 -22.35 7.72
CA TYR A 135 -3.72 -22.58 7.60
C TYR A 135 -4.58 -21.38 8.02
N ARG A 136 -4.00 -20.17 8.05
CA ARG A 136 -4.72 -18.95 8.44
C ARG A 136 -5.27 -18.21 7.25
N LEU A 137 -6.44 -17.63 7.42
CA LEU A 137 -7.08 -16.77 6.44
C LEU A 137 -6.21 -15.51 6.20
N CYS A 138 -5.81 -15.30 4.94
CA CYS A 138 -5.15 -14.10 4.48
C CYS A 138 -6.13 -13.11 3.85
N TYR A 139 -7.13 -13.65 3.16
CA TYR A 139 -8.13 -12.85 2.47
C TYR A 139 -9.45 -13.63 2.32
N ALA A 140 -10.55 -12.92 2.43
CA ALA A 140 -11.89 -13.38 2.03
C ALA A 140 -12.63 -12.20 1.37
N ASN A 141 -13.21 -12.44 0.20
CA ASN A 141 -13.98 -11.41 -0.48
C ASN A 141 -15.35 -11.20 0.18
N ALA A 142 -16.09 -10.18 -0.27
CA ALA A 142 -17.39 -9.81 0.30
C ALA A 142 -18.43 -10.95 0.30
N ILE A 143 -18.37 -11.84 -0.70
CA ILE A 143 -19.29 -12.99 -0.79
C ILE A 143 -19.00 -13.99 0.34
N VAL A 144 -17.73 -14.35 0.54
CA VAL A 144 -17.32 -15.27 1.61
C VAL A 144 -17.64 -14.71 2.99
N LYS A 145 -17.42 -13.41 3.20
CA LYS A 145 -17.79 -12.78 4.48
C LYS A 145 -19.26 -12.95 4.81
N LYS A 146 -20.15 -12.80 3.81
CA LYS A 146 -21.59 -13.08 3.98
C LYS A 146 -21.86 -14.56 4.28
N VAL A 147 -21.10 -15.49 3.67
CA VAL A 147 -21.21 -16.91 4.00
C VAL A 147 -20.85 -17.15 5.47
N PHE A 148 -19.74 -16.57 5.97
CA PHE A 148 -19.35 -16.69 7.37
C PHE A 148 -20.37 -16.10 8.36
N GLU A 149 -21.12 -15.06 7.94
CA GLU A 149 -22.14 -14.40 8.78
C GLU A 149 -23.47 -15.17 8.81
N HIS A 150 -23.82 -15.90 7.75
CA HIS A 150 -25.17 -16.44 7.56
C HIS A 150 -25.23 -17.97 7.44
N SER A 151 -24.09 -18.66 7.43
CA SER A 151 -24.03 -20.11 7.27
C SER A 151 -23.26 -20.76 8.41
N SER A 152 -23.79 -21.86 8.94
CA SER A 152 -23.10 -22.72 9.92
C SER A 152 -22.18 -23.77 9.28
N ILE A 153 -22.20 -23.87 7.94
CA ILE A 153 -21.43 -24.89 7.21
C ILE A 153 -19.95 -24.52 7.11
N LEU A 154 -19.64 -23.22 6.98
CA LEU A 154 -18.28 -22.72 6.84
C LEU A 154 -18.10 -21.48 7.71
N GLU A 155 -17.20 -21.56 8.66
CA GLU A 155 -16.94 -20.54 9.66
C GLU A 155 -15.42 -20.29 9.82
N LEU A 156 -15.05 -19.28 10.59
CA LEU A 156 -13.69 -19.08 11.10
C LEU A 156 -13.61 -19.45 12.57
N ASP A 157 -12.57 -20.16 12.94
CA ASP A 157 -12.24 -20.42 14.33
C ASP A 157 -11.54 -19.23 15.01
N LYS A 158 -11.24 -19.37 16.30
CA LYS A 158 -10.54 -18.33 17.08
C LYS A 158 -9.12 -18.03 16.59
N ASN A 159 -8.52 -18.93 15.80
CA ASN A 159 -7.18 -18.81 15.25
C ASN A 159 -7.20 -18.25 13.82
N ASN A 160 -8.37 -17.83 13.34
CA ASN A 160 -8.58 -17.37 11.97
C ASN A 160 -8.36 -18.46 10.91
N SER A 161 -8.64 -19.72 11.26
CA SER A 161 -8.59 -20.89 10.36
C SER A 161 -10.01 -21.31 9.96
N LEU A 162 -10.14 -21.94 8.79
CA LEU A 162 -11.43 -22.38 8.30
C LEU A 162 -11.95 -23.56 9.13
N LYS A 163 -13.18 -23.45 9.55
CA LYS A 163 -13.93 -24.48 10.28
C LYS A 163 -15.20 -24.84 9.52
N THR A 164 -15.49 -26.13 9.48
CA THR A 164 -16.70 -26.67 8.88
C THR A 164 -17.33 -27.75 9.80
N LEU A 165 -18.41 -28.38 9.36
CA LEU A 165 -19.03 -29.49 10.08
C LEU A 165 -18.03 -30.64 10.29
N LYS A 166 -18.15 -31.37 11.40
CA LYS A 166 -17.17 -32.40 11.80
C LYS A 166 -16.91 -33.48 10.74
N ASN A 167 -17.95 -33.87 10.00
CA ASN A 167 -17.85 -34.87 8.94
C ASN A 167 -17.07 -34.41 7.71
N PHE A 168 -16.90 -33.09 7.51
CA PHE A 168 -16.13 -32.52 6.39
C PHE A 168 -14.77 -31.94 6.79
N GLN A 169 -14.56 -31.67 8.09
CA GLN A 169 -13.37 -30.96 8.56
C GLN A 169 -12.06 -31.65 8.19
N GLU A 170 -11.99 -32.96 8.36
CA GLU A 170 -10.77 -33.73 8.04
C GLU A 170 -10.46 -33.67 6.54
N LYS A 171 -11.48 -33.81 5.70
CA LYS A 171 -11.32 -33.74 4.24
C LYS A 171 -10.92 -32.35 3.78
N LEU A 172 -11.50 -31.29 4.38
CA LEU A 172 -11.11 -29.90 4.11
C LEU A 172 -9.64 -29.68 4.42
N ASN A 173 -9.20 -30.09 5.62
CA ASN A 173 -7.80 -29.96 6.03
C ASN A 173 -6.84 -30.72 5.11
N GLN A 174 -7.24 -31.93 4.67
CA GLN A 174 -6.43 -32.74 3.77
C GLN A 174 -6.25 -32.05 2.40
N LEU A 175 -7.31 -31.47 1.84
CA LEU A 175 -7.27 -30.78 0.55
C LEU A 175 -6.48 -29.47 0.62
N ILE A 176 -6.63 -28.71 1.71
CA ILE A 176 -5.83 -27.50 1.94
C ILE A 176 -4.34 -27.87 2.09
N ARG A 177 -4.04 -28.94 2.82
CA ARG A 177 -2.66 -29.43 2.98
C ARG A 177 -2.07 -29.86 1.65
N SER A 178 -2.81 -30.59 0.82
CA SER A 178 -2.38 -30.98 -0.52
C SER A 178 -2.09 -29.76 -1.42
N ALA A 179 -2.92 -28.71 -1.35
CA ALA A 179 -2.73 -27.49 -2.11
C ALA A 179 -1.52 -26.66 -1.62
N LEU A 180 -1.25 -26.66 -0.32
CA LEU A 180 -0.12 -25.90 0.26
C LEU A 180 1.23 -26.60 0.11
N PHE A 181 1.26 -27.92 0.20
CA PHE A 181 2.49 -28.73 0.26
C PHE A 181 2.46 -29.76 -0.86
N GLU A 182 2.47 -29.30 -2.13
CA GLU A 182 2.53 -30.18 -3.29
C GLU A 182 3.34 -31.45 -2.96
N ASN A 183 2.69 -32.60 -3.02
CA ASN A 183 3.40 -33.84 -2.91
C ASN A 183 4.24 -33.99 -4.18
N ASP A 184 5.55 -34.20 -4.03
CA ASP A 184 6.48 -34.53 -5.12
C ASP A 184 6.10 -35.84 -5.88
N ASP A 185 5.03 -36.50 -5.47
CA ASP A 185 4.47 -37.66 -6.16
C ASP A 185 3.70 -37.21 -7.41
N LEU A 186 4.32 -37.44 -8.55
CA LEU A 186 3.90 -37.10 -9.91
C LEU A 186 2.47 -37.53 -10.33
N ASN A 187 1.67 -38.12 -9.44
CA ASN A 187 0.34 -38.68 -9.73
C ASN A 187 -0.80 -38.12 -8.88
N ASN A 188 -0.58 -37.16 -7.98
CA ASN A 188 -1.66 -36.56 -7.18
C ASN A 188 -1.86 -35.08 -7.56
N GLU A 189 -3.04 -34.79 -8.12
CA GLU A 189 -3.46 -33.40 -8.34
C GLU A 189 -3.50 -32.64 -7.00
N ALA A 190 -2.74 -31.55 -6.89
CA ALA A 190 -2.68 -30.72 -5.71
C ALA A 190 -4.01 -29.99 -5.48
N GLY A 191 -4.61 -30.16 -4.30
CA GLY A 191 -5.92 -29.55 -3.99
C GLY A 191 -7.11 -30.48 -4.30
N GLY A 192 -8.21 -29.91 -4.80
CA GLY A 192 -9.41 -30.66 -5.18
C GLY A 192 -10.73 -29.94 -4.90
N VAL A 193 -11.83 -30.69 -4.99
CA VAL A 193 -13.19 -30.17 -4.80
C VAL A 193 -13.83 -30.85 -3.59
N LEU A 194 -14.53 -30.05 -2.77
CA LEU A 194 -15.31 -30.51 -1.61
C LEU A 194 -16.69 -29.89 -1.62
N ALA A 195 -17.70 -30.71 -1.59
CA ALA A 195 -19.08 -30.28 -1.35
C ALA A 195 -19.37 -30.31 0.15
N LEU A 196 -19.81 -29.19 0.68
CA LEU A 196 -20.30 -29.03 2.05
C LEU A 196 -21.81 -28.85 1.99
N TYR A 197 -22.54 -29.53 2.85
CA TYR A 197 -24.01 -29.41 2.88
C TYR A 197 -24.56 -29.70 4.27
N ASP A 198 -25.65 -29.05 4.58
CA ASP A 198 -26.57 -29.35 5.69
C ASP A 198 -28.02 -29.36 5.15
N ASP A 199 -29.00 -29.35 6.06
CA ASP A 199 -30.43 -29.42 5.69
C ASP A 199 -30.89 -28.18 4.90
N ASP A 200 -30.26 -27.02 5.10
CA ASP A 200 -30.74 -25.73 4.57
C ASP A 200 -29.85 -25.16 3.46
N SER A 201 -28.60 -25.56 3.37
CA SER A 201 -27.64 -24.94 2.47
C SER A 201 -26.59 -25.91 1.94
N SER A 202 -26.02 -25.56 0.79
CA SER A 202 -24.89 -26.30 0.23
C SER A 202 -23.88 -25.38 -0.43
N LEU A 203 -22.61 -25.69 -0.20
CA LEU A 203 -21.46 -24.96 -0.73
C LEU A 203 -20.53 -25.93 -1.47
N MET A 204 -20.00 -25.50 -2.60
CA MET A 204 -18.92 -26.18 -3.28
C MET A 204 -17.63 -25.40 -3.10
N LEU A 205 -16.61 -26.05 -2.58
CA LEU A 205 -15.26 -25.50 -2.42
C LEU A 205 -14.34 -26.11 -3.46
N SER A 206 -13.71 -25.28 -4.30
CA SER A 206 -12.62 -25.70 -5.19
C SER A 206 -11.31 -25.16 -4.63
N ILE A 207 -10.44 -26.04 -4.20
CA ILE A 207 -9.20 -25.73 -3.49
C ILE A 207 -8.03 -25.99 -4.43
N LEU A 208 -7.21 -24.99 -4.65
CA LEU A 208 -6.09 -25.03 -5.60
C LEU A 208 -4.82 -24.44 -4.97
N PRO A 209 -3.62 -24.89 -5.37
CA PRO A 209 -2.39 -24.23 -5.01
C PRO A 209 -2.37 -22.81 -5.59
N PHE A 210 -1.84 -21.88 -4.80
CA PHE A 210 -1.63 -20.50 -5.20
C PHE A 210 -0.22 -20.08 -4.75
N SER A 211 0.77 -20.47 -5.57
CA SER A 211 2.16 -20.06 -5.37
C SER A 211 2.76 -19.62 -6.69
N GLU A 212 3.47 -18.50 -6.69
CA GLU A 212 4.33 -18.14 -7.82
C GLU A 212 5.57 -19.03 -7.81
N THR A 213 5.84 -19.67 -8.94
CA THR A 213 6.85 -20.73 -9.11
C THR A 213 8.30 -20.26 -8.99
N GLU A 214 8.60 -18.97 -8.86
CA GLU A 214 9.97 -18.45 -9.02
C GLU A 214 10.58 -17.70 -7.83
N ALA A 215 9.91 -17.53 -6.72
CA ALA A 215 10.48 -16.75 -5.64
C ALA A 215 10.87 -17.59 -4.42
N GLN A 216 12.16 -17.69 -4.17
CA GLN A 216 12.78 -18.38 -3.02
C GLN A 216 12.31 -17.90 -1.62
N TYR A 217 11.42 -16.92 -1.54
CA TYR A 217 10.94 -16.30 -0.29
C TYR A 217 9.42 -16.14 -0.19
N HIS A 218 8.61 -16.71 -1.12
CA HIS A 218 7.16 -16.58 -1.03
C HIS A 218 6.55 -17.67 -0.18
N GLN A 219 5.73 -17.25 0.78
CA GLN A 219 4.93 -18.15 1.59
C GLN A 219 3.95 -18.91 0.69
N LYS A 220 3.95 -20.24 0.79
CA LYS A 220 2.97 -21.09 0.09
C LYS A 220 1.56 -20.68 0.50
N GLN A 221 0.68 -20.56 -0.49
CA GLN A 221 -0.72 -20.20 -0.29
C GLN A 221 -1.63 -21.14 -1.04
N ALA A 222 -2.85 -21.29 -0.56
CA ALA A 222 -3.95 -21.96 -1.27
C ALA A 222 -5.07 -20.96 -1.55
N ILE A 223 -5.65 -21.05 -2.74
CA ILE A 223 -6.86 -20.34 -3.11
C ILE A 223 -8.06 -21.28 -3.06
N ILE A 224 -9.17 -20.83 -2.47
CA ILE A 224 -10.41 -21.58 -2.39
C ILE A 224 -11.52 -20.75 -3.03
N PHE A 225 -12.13 -21.30 -4.05
CA PHE A 225 -13.35 -20.74 -4.64
C PHE A 225 -14.56 -21.34 -3.94
N VAL A 226 -15.48 -20.48 -3.51
CA VAL A 226 -16.71 -20.86 -2.80
C VAL A 226 -17.91 -20.52 -3.68
N THR A 227 -18.68 -21.55 -4.04
CA THR A 227 -19.91 -21.40 -4.84
C THR A 227 -21.09 -21.96 -4.06
N GLN A 228 -22.18 -21.18 -3.97
CA GLN A 228 -23.43 -21.68 -3.44
C GLN A 228 -24.10 -22.57 -4.51
N THR A 229 -24.48 -23.77 -4.14
CA THR A 229 -25.22 -24.70 -5.01
C THR A 229 -26.64 -24.80 -4.53
N ASN A 230 -27.62 -24.56 -5.44
CA ASN A 230 -29.02 -24.83 -5.13
C ASN A 230 -29.21 -26.34 -5.04
N GLN A 231 -29.74 -26.85 -3.94
CA GLN A 231 -30.03 -28.28 -3.71
C GLN A 231 -30.83 -28.95 -4.85
N ALA A 232 -31.60 -28.18 -5.60
CA ALA A 232 -32.42 -28.69 -6.70
C ALA A 232 -31.63 -29.32 -7.88
N GLN A 233 -30.33 -29.08 -8.00
CA GLN A 233 -29.50 -29.60 -9.13
C GLN A 233 -28.87 -30.97 -8.85
N TYR A 234 -28.81 -31.44 -7.62
CA TYR A 234 -28.19 -32.73 -7.27
C TYR A 234 -29.14 -33.90 -7.17
N LEU A 235 -30.47 -33.67 -7.12
CA LEU A 235 -31.49 -34.72 -7.08
C LEU A 235 -31.96 -35.17 -8.47
N ALA A 236 -31.38 -34.62 -9.54
CA ALA A 236 -31.77 -34.90 -10.93
C ALA A 236 -30.72 -35.71 -11.73
N LYS A 237 -29.95 -36.59 -11.06
CA LYS A 237 -29.11 -37.60 -11.75
C LYS A 237 -29.26 -38.95 -11.12
#